data_72f5d61174b961913b3b5c493201d4dc
#
_entry.id   72f5d61174b961913b3b5c493201d4dc
#
_cell.length_a   1.000
_cell.length_b   1.000
_cell.length_c   1.000
_cell.angle_alpha   90.00
_cell.angle_beta   90.00
_cell.angle_gamma   90.00
#
_symmetry.space_group_name_H-M   'P 1'
#
loop_
_entity.id
_entity.type
_entity.pdbx_description
1 polymer ?
#
loop_
_entity_poly.entity_id
_entity_poly.type
_entity_poly.pdbx_seq_one_letter_code
_entity_poly.pdbx_strand_id
1 'polypeptide(L)'
;MEKIFGAWKDKKVLFIGDSLTARRVYPETVKEILGIETFYHCKGGIGLVAMVDGDKGLGGEYDNYTDASGVLRPLSAEDVADKDLIVLFGGYNCRHTAIGQVGDRYAVNGGDKTIAGMMQYCIDRIYEELGKANNLTCKLLIVTVDCSGKYPWVDVDGFGEVGGRGSGKSLENMAKIQVEVAKRNAIPVCDLFNTSGINPHTWGVFSFESDPVNKSYSPYLLDENGYPVSDKRIRYVKGESYYQWRDGKVVLEEYEGITQYRHPAPYPYNGDQVHKSPEGYKRIGEVIAGAIISAYGN
;
A
#
# COMPACT_ATOMS: atom_id res chain seq x y z
N MET A 1 -15.22 -4.89 28.51
CA MET A 1 -15.50 -3.78 27.59
C MET A 1 -16.39 -4.37 26.52
N GLU A 2 -17.69 -4.16 26.60
CA GLU A 2 -18.61 -4.59 25.54
C GLU A 2 -18.27 -3.84 24.25
N LYS A 3 -18.23 -4.60 23.16
CA LYS A 3 -17.68 -4.14 21.88
C LYS A 3 -18.49 -2.96 21.33
N ILE A 4 -17.90 -1.78 21.32
CA ILE A 4 -18.45 -0.55 20.74
C ILE A 4 -18.68 -0.68 19.20
N PHE A 5 -18.27 -1.79 18.60
CA PHE A 5 -18.19 -1.98 17.13
C PHE A 5 -19.25 -2.95 16.56
N GLY A 6 -20.39 -3.11 17.23
CA GLY A 6 -21.43 -4.07 16.85
C GLY A 6 -22.01 -3.90 15.45
N ALA A 7 -22.07 -2.68 14.92
CA ALA A 7 -22.69 -2.41 13.62
C ALA A 7 -21.85 -2.93 12.42
N TRP A 8 -20.54 -3.10 12.60
CA TRP A 8 -19.65 -3.61 11.55
C TRP A 8 -19.42 -5.12 11.62
N LYS A 9 -19.82 -5.76 12.71
CA LYS A 9 -19.65 -7.22 12.84
C LYS A 9 -20.35 -7.93 11.68
N ASP A 10 -19.62 -8.86 11.07
CA ASP A 10 -20.06 -9.70 9.94
C ASP A 10 -20.40 -8.91 8.65
N LYS A 11 -20.05 -7.60 8.58
CA LYS A 11 -20.14 -6.80 7.36
C LYS A 11 -19.06 -7.18 6.38
N LYS A 12 -19.41 -7.21 5.10
CA LYS A 12 -18.51 -7.61 4.01
C LYS A 12 -17.78 -6.41 3.45
N VAL A 13 -16.46 -6.39 3.60
CA VAL A 13 -15.60 -5.27 3.15
C VAL A 13 -14.63 -5.74 2.08
N LEU A 14 -14.69 -5.10 0.92
CA LEU A 14 -13.76 -5.32 -0.19
C LEU A 14 -12.62 -4.32 -0.12
N PHE A 15 -11.39 -4.82 -0.02
CA PHE A 15 -10.18 -4.02 -0.09
C PHE A 15 -9.61 -4.06 -1.52
N ILE A 16 -9.59 -2.90 -2.17
CA ILE A 16 -9.00 -2.69 -3.50
C ILE A 16 -7.68 -1.95 -3.33
N GLY A 17 -6.59 -2.46 -3.90
CA GLY A 17 -5.31 -1.79 -3.77
C GLY A 17 -4.12 -2.48 -4.42
N ASP A 18 -2.94 -1.97 -4.10
CA ASP A 18 -1.65 -2.45 -4.58
C ASP A 18 -0.96 -3.42 -3.59
N SER A 19 0.38 -3.44 -3.59
CA SER A 19 1.18 -4.29 -2.70
C SER A 19 0.91 -4.08 -1.21
N LEU A 20 0.53 -2.88 -0.79
CA LEU A 20 0.21 -2.60 0.61
C LEU A 20 -1.03 -3.38 1.05
N THR A 21 -2.04 -3.44 0.19
CA THR A 21 -3.25 -4.23 0.40
C THR A 21 -2.99 -5.73 0.24
N ALA A 22 -2.23 -6.11 -0.77
CA ALA A 22 -1.92 -7.51 -1.08
C ALA A 22 -1.18 -8.23 0.06
N ARG A 23 -0.45 -7.51 0.90
CA ARG A 23 0.16 -8.07 2.13
C ARG A 23 -0.83 -8.48 3.20
N ARG A 24 -2.08 -8.02 3.13
CA ARG A 24 -3.20 -8.33 4.03
C ARG A 24 -3.01 -7.95 5.50
N VAL A 25 -1.90 -7.35 5.91
CA VAL A 25 -1.63 -7.07 7.31
C VAL A 25 -2.59 -6.01 7.86
N TYR A 26 -2.70 -4.85 7.18
CA TYR A 26 -3.63 -3.81 7.62
C TYR A 26 -5.10 -4.21 7.48
N PRO A 27 -5.55 -4.94 6.43
CA PRO A 27 -6.93 -5.38 6.35
C PRO A 27 -7.31 -6.37 7.46
N GLU A 28 -6.40 -7.30 7.81
CA GLU A 28 -6.63 -8.21 8.93
C GLU A 28 -6.69 -7.45 10.27
N THR A 29 -5.91 -6.38 10.45
CA THR A 29 -6.04 -5.50 11.61
C THR A 29 -7.41 -4.82 11.67
N VAL A 30 -7.93 -4.32 10.53
CA VAL A 30 -9.29 -3.77 10.44
C VAL A 30 -10.33 -4.82 10.82
N LYS A 31 -10.18 -6.06 10.31
CA LYS A 31 -11.04 -7.19 10.63
C LYS A 31 -11.03 -7.52 12.13
N GLU A 32 -9.86 -7.59 12.75
CA GLU A 32 -9.73 -7.84 14.18
C GLU A 32 -10.44 -6.79 15.04
N ILE A 33 -10.36 -5.50 14.63
CA ILE A 33 -10.96 -4.39 15.34
C ILE A 33 -12.49 -4.35 15.15
N LEU A 34 -12.97 -4.49 13.90
CA LEU A 34 -14.36 -4.28 13.54
C LEU A 34 -15.21 -5.56 13.47
N GLY A 35 -14.57 -6.72 13.40
CA GLY A 35 -15.27 -8.01 13.26
C GLY A 35 -15.87 -8.23 11.85
N ILE A 36 -15.32 -7.59 10.83
CA ILE A 36 -15.78 -7.67 9.44
C ILE A 36 -15.34 -8.96 8.74
N GLU A 37 -16.00 -9.29 7.63
CA GLU A 37 -15.49 -10.24 6.64
C GLU A 37 -14.68 -9.48 5.58
N THR A 38 -13.46 -9.96 5.29
CA THR A 38 -12.54 -9.29 4.36
C THR A 38 -12.49 -9.97 3.00
N PHE A 39 -12.59 -9.18 1.95
CA PHE A 39 -12.44 -9.60 0.56
C PHE A 39 -11.34 -8.74 -0.10
N TYR A 40 -10.68 -9.28 -1.13
CA TYR A 40 -9.50 -8.64 -1.69
C TYR A 40 -9.55 -8.58 -3.21
N HIS A 41 -9.34 -7.40 -3.75
CA HIS A 41 -9.11 -7.16 -5.17
C HIS A 41 -7.83 -6.33 -5.32
N CYS A 42 -6.68 -7.00 -5.28
CA CYS A 42 -5.39 -6.34 -5.13
C CYS A 42 -4.25 -7.14 -5.75
N LYS A 43 -3.20 -6.43 -6.17
CA LYS A 43 -1.95 -7.02 -6.66
C LYS A 43 -0.78 -6.09 -6.40
N GLY A 44 0.40 -6.66 -6.11
CA GLY A 44 1.64 -5.91 -5.95
C GLY A 44 2.04 -5.16 -7.23
N GLY A 45 2.55 -3.93 -7.09
CA GLY A 45 3.14 -3.17 -8.18
C GLY A 45 2.16 -2.48 -9.13
N ILE A 46 0.85 -2.65 -8.99
CA ILE A 46 -0.13 -2.06 -9.90
C ILE A 46 -0.42 -0.59 -9.59
N GLY A 47 -0.69 0.19 -10.63
CA GLY A 47 -1.19 1.57 -10.52
C GLY A 47 -2.72 1.64 -10.41
N LEU A 48 -3.23 2.86 -10.17
CA LEU A 48 -4.65 3.11 -9.92
C LEU A 48 -5.59 2.47 -10.95
N VAL A 49 -5.37 2.71 -12.25
CA VAL A 49 -6.25 2.19 -13.31
C VAL A 49 -6.29 0.66 -13.31
N ALA A 50 -5.14 0.01 -13.10
CA ALA A 50 -5.08 -1.45 -13.05
C ALA A 50 -5.82 -2.06 -11.84
N MET A 51 -6.05 -1.28 -10.78
CA MET A 51 -6.86 -1.73 -9.65
C MET A 51 -8.32 -2.03 -10.02
N VAL A 52 -8.83 -1.41 -11.08
CA VAL A 52 -10.21 -1.61 -11.53
C VAL A 52 -10.32 -2.28 -12.91
N ASP A 53 -9.37 -2.04 -13.80
CA ASP A 53 -9.36 -2.63 -15.16
C ASP A 53 -8.55 -3.94 -15.24
N GLY A 54 -7.93 -4.32 -14.14
CA GLY A 54 -7.06 -5.49 -14.12
C GLY A 54 -5.68 -5.21 -14.69
N ASP A 55 -4.79 -6.16 -14.46
CA ASP A 55 -3.41 -6.10 -14.94
C ASP A 55 -3.19 -7.18 -16.00
N LYS A 56 -2.93 -6.75 -17.22
CA LYS A 56 -2.76 -7.64 -18.38
C LYS A 56 -1.35 -8.26 -18.49
N GLY A 57 -0.69 -8.51 -17.37
CA GLY A 57 0.49 -9.35 -17.44
C GLY A 57 1.83 -8.65 -17.26
N LEU A 58 1.94 -7.69 -16.39
CA LEU A 58 3.21 -7.44 -15.74
C LEU A 58 3.43 -8.61 -14.76
N GLY A 59 3.87 -9.73 -15.30
CA GLY A 59 4.25 -10.92 -14.56
C GLY A 59 5.32 -10.57 -13.54
N GLY A 60 4.89 -10.19 -12.37
CA GLY A 60 5.73 -10.14 -11.20
C GLY A 60 5.40 -11.38 -10.38
N GLU A 61 6.38 -12.08 -9.91
CA GLU A 61 6.25 -13.16 -8.93
C GLU A 61 5.63 -12.70 -7.59
N TYR A 62 4.66 -11.78 -7.65
CA TYR A 62 4.33 -10.98 -6.50
C TYR A 62 3.19 -11.51 -5.72
N ASP A 63 2.58 -12.60 -6.03
CA ASP A 63 1.62 -13.02 -5.04
C ASP A 63 0.78 -14.22 -5.36
N ASN A 64 0.60 -14.99 -4.37
CA ASN A 64 -0.48 -15.92 -4.07
C ASN A 64 -1.89 -15.29 -3.99
N TYR A 65 -2.10 -14.06 -4.50
CA TYR A 65 -3.37 -13.31 -4.34
C TYR A 65 -4.06 -12.97 -5.65
N THR A 66 -3.42 -13.31 -6.74
CA THR A 66 -3.99 -13.27 -8.06
C THR A 66 -4.55 -14.65 -8.41
N ASP A 67 -5.24 -14.75 -9.51
CA ASP A 67 -5.59 -16.07 -10.02
C ASP A 67 -4.33 -16.93 -10.29
N ALA A 68 -4.53 -18.19 -10.63
CA ALA A 68 -3.43 -19.12 -10.90
C ALA A 68 -2.47 -18.68 -12.01
N SER A 69 -2.85 -17.67 -12.82
CA SER A 69 -2.04 -17.09 -13.88
C SER A 69 -1.20 -15.89 -13.42
N GLY A 70 -1.38 -15.42 -12.18
CA GLY A 70 -0.73 -14.21 -11.66
C GLY A 70 -1.27 -12.90 -12.25
N VAL A 71 -2.43 -12.93 -12.90
CA VAL A 71 -3.08 -11.77 -13.51
C VAL A 71 -4.24 -11.30 -12.65
N LEU A 72 -4.27 -10.02 -12.33
CA LEU A 72 -5.46 -9.42 -11.73
C LEU A 72 -6.49 -9.18 -12.83
N ARG A 73 -7.65 -9.82 -12.73
CA ARG A 73 -8.76 -9.57 -13.65
C ARG A 73 -9.42 -8.20 -13.40
N PRO A 74 -10.17 -7.66 -14.35
CA PRO A 74 -10.97 -6.46 -14.10
C PRO A 74 -11.96 -6.66 -12.94
N LEU A 75 -12.20 -5.58 -12.18
CA LEU A 75 -13.29 -5.53 -11.20
C LEU A 75 -14.63 -5.79 -11.90
N SER A 76 -15.47 -6.61 -11.31
CA SER A 76 -16.75 -7.00 -11.87
C SER A 76 -17.91 -6.77 -10.91
N ALA A 77 -19.13 -6.80 -11.44
CA ALA A 77 -20.35 -6.71 -10.64
C ALA A 77 -20.44 -7.81 -9.56
N GLU A 78 -19.92 -9.00 -9.83
CA GLU A 78 -19.90 -10.10 -8.86
C GLU A 78 -19.05 -9.79 -7.64
N ASP A 79 -17.94 -9.05 -7.82
CA ASP A 79 -17.03 -8.69 -6.72
C ASP A 79 -17.68 -7.74 -5.73
N VAL A 80 -18.63 -6.93 -6.18
CA VAL A 80 -19.22 -5.85 -5.40
C VAL A 80 -20.69 -6.10 -5.01
N ALA A 81 -21.31 -7.18 -5.52
CA ALA A 81 -22.75 -7.43 -5.40
C ALA A 81 -23.25 -7.50 -3.96
N ASP A 82 -22.48 -8.05 -3.05
CA ASP A 82 -22.87 -8.30 -1.66
C ASP A 82 -22.00 -7.57 -0.64
N LYS A 83 -21.25 -6.54 -1.08
CA LYS A 83 -20.37 -5.80 -0.18
C LYS A 83 -21.09 -4.65 0.51
N ASP A 84 -20.78 -4.46 1.79
CA ASP A 84 -21.28 -3.34 2.58
C ASP A 84 -20.37 -2.10 2.45
N LEU A 85 -19.07 -2.33 2.20
CA LEU A 85 -18.07 -1.26 2.05
C LEU A 85 -16.98 -1.70 1.07
N ILE A 86 -16.51 -0.75 0.28
CA ILE A 86 -15.28 -0.85 -0.52
C ILE A 86 -14.27 0.12 0.06
N VAL A 87 -13.04 -0.33 0.30
CA VAL A 87 -11.89 0.49 0.69
C VAL A 87 -10.92 0.53 -0.46
N LEU A 88 -10.70 1.71 -1.04
CA LEU A 88 -9.74 1.92 -2.13
C LEU A 88 -8.48 2.58 -1.58
N PHE A 89 -7.35 1.87 -1.61
CA PHE A 89 -6.06 2.33 -1.13
C PHE A 89 -4.95 2.09 -2.15
N GLY A 90 -4.41 3.16 -2.72
CA GLY A 90 -3.31 3.06 -3.68
C GLY A 90 -2.85 4.42 -4.21
N GLY A 91 -1.91 4.36 -5.15
CA GLY A 91 -1.34 5.55 -5.78
C GLY A 91 0.18 5.54 -5.85
N TYR A 92 0.87 4.84 -4.96
CA TYR A 92 2.34 4.79 -4.92
C TYR A 92 2.97 4.41 -6.25
N ASN A 93 2.41 3.44 -6.95
CA ASN A 93 2.94 2.98 -8.24
C ASN A 93 2.66 3.95 -9.39
N CYS A 94 1.89 5.01 -9.14
CA CYS A 94 1.66 6.12 -10.07
C CYS A 94 2.55 7.36 -9.79
N ARG A 95 3.57 7.24 -8.94
CA ARG A 95 4.42 8.35 -8.48
C ARG A 95 5.12 9.15 -9.59
N HIS A 96 5.33 8.55 -10.75
CA HIS A 96 5.91 9.24 -11.91
C HIS A 96 4.87 10.04 -12.73
N THR A 97 3.61 9.95 -12.36
CA THR A 97 2.50 10.59 -13.06
C THR A 97 2.27 12.00 -12.53
N ALA A 98 1.86 12.90 -13.38
CA ALA A 98 1.48 14.25 -12.97
C ALA A 98 0.30 14.19 -11.97
N ILE A 99 0.29 15.09 -10.99
CA ILE A 99 -0.77 15.15 -9.99
C ILE A 99 -2.12 15.51 -10.62
N GLY A 100 -2.14 16.51 -11.49
CA GLY A 100 -3.37 16.99 -12.11
C GLY A 100 -4.22 17.85 -11.17
N GLN A 101 -5.49 18.02 -11.54
CA GLN A 101 -6.45 18.83 -10.80
C GLN A 101 -7.82 18.14 -10.74
N VAL A 102 -8.63 18.57 -9.81
CA VAL A 102 -10.02 18.09 -9.69
C VAL A 102 -10.80 18.43 -10.95
N GLY A 103 -11.38 17.42 -11.57
CA GLY A 103 -12.09 17.55 -12.85
C GLY A 103 -11.36 16.92 -14.03
N ASP A 104 -10.07 16.60 -13.87
CA ASP A 104 -9.36 15.80 -14.86
C ASP A 104 -10.09 14.47 -15.10
N ARG A 105 -10.05 13.99 -16.35
CA ARG A 105 -10.73 12.75 -16.77
C ARG A 105 -9.74 11.85 -17.48
N TYR A 106 -9.45 10.72 -16.88
CA TYR A 106 -8.68 9.67 -17.53
C TYR A 106 -9.52 8.94 -18.57
N ALA A 107 -8.91 8.59 -19.69
CA ALA A 107 -9.45 7.62 -20.64
C ALA A 107 -8.32 6.76 -21.20
N VAL A 108 -8.60 5.50 -21.49
CA VAL A 108 -7.61 4.52 -22.00
C VAL A 108 -6.95 5.01 -23.30
N ASN A 109 -7.71 5.64 -24.18
CA ASN A 109 -7.26 6.12 -25.49
C ASN A 109 -7.14 7.66 -25.57
N GLY A 110 -6.87 8.31 -24.43
CA GLY A 110 -6.78 9.78 -24.38
C GLY A 110 -7.02 10.29 -22.96
N GLY A 111 -7.50 11.54 -22.83
CA GLY A 111 -7.79 12.13 -21.53
C GLY A 111 -6.57 12.48 -20.71
N ASP A 112 -6.82 12.88 -19.47
CA ASP A 112 -5.82 13.39 -18.55
C ASP A 112 -5.15 12.24 -17.77
N LYS A 113 -3.95 11.86 -18.19
CA LYS A 113 -3.13 10.86 -17.50
C LYS A 113 -2.50 11.45 -16.23
N THR A 114 -3.35 11.87 -15.30
CA THR A 114 -2.96 12.45 -14.01
C THR A 114 -3.46 11.59 -12.85
N ILE A 115 -2.90 11.77 -11.66
CA ILE A 115 -3.39 11.09 -10.44
C ILE A 115 -4.87 11.43 -10.22
N ALA A 116 -5.25 12.71 -10.36
CA ALA A 116 -6.63 13.15 -10.22
C ALA A 116 -7.56 12.45 -11.20
N GLY A 117 -7.20 12.42 -12.50
CA GLY A 117 -7.99 11.77 -13.53
C GLY A 117 -8.12 10.27 -13.32
N MET A 118 -7.02 9.58 -13.00
CA MET A 118 -7.02 8.13 -12.72
C MET A 118 -7.82 7.77 -11.46
N MET A 119 -7.75 8.62 -10.43
CA MET A 119 -8.52 8.39 -9.21
C MET A 119 -10.03 8.55 -9.47
N GLN A 120 -10.42 9.59 -10.23
CA GLN A 120 -11.81 9.75 -10.65
C GLN A 120 -12.29 8.56 -11.48
N TYR A 121 -11.44 8.07 -12.39
CA TYR A 121 -11.76 6.88 -13.19
C TYR A 121 -12.01 5.64 -12.31
N CYS A 122 -11.19 5.41 -11.29
CA CYS A 122 -11.42 4.30 -10.36
C CYS A 122 -12.77 4.42 -9.64
N ILE A 123 -13.11 5.61 -9.18
CA ILE A 123 -14.41 5.87 -8.54
C ILE A 123 -15.56 5.58 -9.52
N ASP A 124 -15.48 6.12 -10.72
CA ASP A 124 -16.53 5.93 -11.76
C ASP A 124 -16.70 4.44 -12.10
N ARG A 125 -15.59 3.69 -12.24
CA ARG A 125 -15.61 2.24 -12.51
C ARG A 125 -16.21 1.43 -11.35
N ILE A 126 -15.89 1.78 -10.11
CA ILE A 126 -16.47 1.10 -8.93
C ILE A 126 -17.98 1.31 -8.92
N TYR A 127 -18.46 2.54 -9.12
CA TYR A 127 -19.90 2.82 -9.15
C TYR A 127 -20.61 2.21 -10.37
N GLU A 128 -19.94 2.07 -11.51
CA GLU A 128 -20.47 1.34 -12.66
C GLU A 128 -20.74 -0.14 -12.31
N GLU A 129 -19.78 -0.81 -11.66
CA GLU A 129 -19.96 -2.20 -11.26
C GLU A 129 -20.99 -2.36 -10.12
N LEU A 130 -21.04 -1.43 -9.17
CA LEU A 130 -22.10 -1.37 -8.16
C LEU A 130 -23.49 -1.19 -8.79
N GLY A 131 -23.59 -0.35 -9.83
CA GLY A 131 -24.83 -0.18 -10.59
C GLY A 131 -25.27 -1.46 -11.31
N LYS A 132 -24.33 -2.15 -11.96
CA LYS A 132 -24.60 -3.46 -12.62
C LYS A 132 -25.02 -4.53 -11.60
N ALA A 133 -24.44 -4.49 -10.40
CA ALA A 133 -24.78 -5.40 -9.30
C ALA A 133 -26.06 -5.03 -8.55
N ASN A 134 -26.68 -3.90 -8.87
CA ASN A 134 -27.81 -3.32 -8.12
C ASN A 134 -27.49 -3.12 -6.61
N ASN A 135 -26.23 -2.73 -6.29
CA ASN A 135 -25.74 -2.53 -4.93
C ASN A 135 -25.27 -1.09 -4.69
N LEU A 136 -26.08 -0.09 -5.03
CA LEU A 136 -25.74 1.33 -4.86
C LEU A 136 -25.74 1.81 -3.40
N THR A 137 -26.14 0.96 -2.45
CA THR A 137 -26.07 1.23 -1.02
C THR A 137 -24.72 0.87 -0.40
N CYS A 138 -23.88 0.15 -1.15
CA CYS A 138 -22.49 -0.11 -0.73
C CYS A 138 -21.74 1.20 -0.51
N LYS A 139 -21.03 1.27 0.60
CA LYS A 139 -20.22 2.44 0.96
C LYS A 139 -18.88 2.40 0.26
N LEU A 140 -18.25 3.57 0.06
CA LEU A 140 -16.90 3.68 -0.48
C LEU A 140 -16.06 4.56 0.42
N LEU A 141 -14.89 4.09 0.86
CA LEU A 141 -13.87 4.85 1.60
C LEU A 141 -12.62 4.96 0.74
N ILE A 142 -12.17 6.18 0.52
CA ILE A 142 -10.86 6.44 -0.09
C ILE A 142 -9.81 6.54 1.01
N VAL A 143 -8.69 5.86 0.82
CA VAL A 143 -7.53 5.95 1.70
C VAL A 143 -6.39 6.62 0.93
N THR A 144 -5.86 7.72 1.45
CA THR A 144 -4.74 8.42 0.81
C THR A 144 -3.45 7.61 0.94
N VAL A 145 -2.46 7.90 0.08
CA VAL A 145 -1.08 7.48 0.37
C VAL A 145 -0.68 7.98 1.76
N ASP A 146 0.18 7.26 2.44
CA ASP A 146 0.69 7.67 3.74
C ASP A 146 2.01 8.45 3.61
N CYS A 147 2.49 8.99 4.73
CA CYS A 147 3.78 9.66 4.81
C CYS A 147 4.90 8.61 4.76
N SER A 148 5.32 8.26 3.56
CA SER A 148 6.39 7.30 3.31
C SER A 148 7.70 7.99 2.95
N GLY A 149 8.83 7.38 3.32
CA GLY A 149 10.16 7.94 3.06
C GLY A 149 10.55 9.09 3.99
N LYS A 150 11.78 9.56 3.84
CA LYS A 150 12.34 10.63 4.68
C LYS A 150 11.85 12.02 4.31
N TYR A 151 11.47 12.21 3.07
CA TYR A 151 11.18 13.53 2.50
C TYR A 151 9.87 13.55 1.70
N PRO A 152 8.72 13.25 2.33
CA PRO A 152 7.46 13.13 1.60
C PRO A 152 6.93 14.46 1.07
N TRP A 153 7.53 15.57 1.46
CA TRP A 153 7.13 16.94 1.06
C TRP A 153 7.89 17.50 -0.13
N VAL A 154 8.95 16.84 -0.55
CA VAL A 154 9.74 17.27 -1.71
C VAL A 154 9.35 16.44 -2.92
N ASP A 155 9.78 16.90 -4.12
CA ASP A 155 9.54 16.19 -5.37
C ASP A 155 10.43 14.94 -5.50
N VAL A 156 10.62 14.28 -4.40
CA VAL A 156 11.17 12.95 -4.26
C VAL A 156 10.09 12.07 -3.65
N ASP A 157 9.96 10.87 -4.12
CA ASP A 157 8.88 9.97 -3.72
C ASP A 157 9.23 9.06 -2.55
N GLY A 158 10.30 9.34 -1.86
CA GLY A 158 10.84 8.43 -0.85
C GLY A 158 11.62 7.25 -1.44
N PHE A 159 11.61 7.07 -2.76
CA PHE A 159 12.40 6.06 -3.47
C PHE A 159 13.60 6.66 -4.21
N GLY A 160 13.66 7.96 -4.31
CA GLY A 160 14.64 8.71 -5.06
C GLY A 160 14.00 9.90 -5.77
N GLU A 161 14.78 10.62 -6.53
CA GLU A 161 14.29 11.80 -7.29
C GLU A 161 13.31 11.39 -8.38
N VAL A 162 12.11 11.94 -8.31
CA VAL A 162 11.08 11.76 -9.33
C VAL A 162 10.68 13.13 -9.87
N GLY A 163 11.04 13.37 -11.10
CA GLY A 163 10.67 14.59 -11.79
C GLY A 163 11.41 15.85 -11.37
N GLY A 164 12.33 15.79 -10.39
CA GLY A 164 13.11 16.92 -9.90
C GLY A 164 12.31 17.88 -9.00
N ARG A 165 13.02 18.78 -8.33
CA ARG A 165 12.40 19.80 -7.48
C ARG A 165 11.53 20.74 -8.32
N GLY A 166 10.32 21.00 -7.82
CA GLY A 166 9.36 21.87 -8.50
C GLY A 166 8.44 21.15 -9.48
N SER A 167 8.54 19.80 -9.61
CA SER A 167 7.61 19.03 -10.44
C SER A 167 6.22 18.90 -9.83
N GLY A 168 6.05 19.18 -8.54
CA GLY A 168 4.79 19.02 -7.80
C GLY A 168 4.40 17.56 -7.51
N LYS A 169 5.28 16.61 -7.75
CA LYS A 169 5.00 15.16 -7.63
C LYS A 169 5.35 14.59 -6.27
N SER A 170 5.18 15.33 -5.19
CA SER A 170 5.41 14.82 -3.83
C SER A 170 4.28 13.91 -3.36
N LEU A 171 4.56 13.04 -2.37
CA LEU A 171 3.51 12.25 -1.72
C LEU A 171 2.47 13.13 -1.03
N GLU A 172 2.88 14.27 -0.49
CA GLU A 172 1.98 15.25 0.08
C GLU A 172 0.95 15.76 -0.96
N ASN A 173 1.42 16.13 -2.15
CA ASN A 173 0.55 16.60 -3.23
C ASN A 173 -0.36 15.48 -3.74
N MET A 174 0.14 14.24 -3.77
CA MET A 174 -0.67 13.08 -4.12
C MET A 174 -1.78 12.86 -3.08
N ALA A 175 -1.49 12.90 -1.79
CA ALA A 175 -2.49 12.78 -0.74
C ALA A 175 -3.53 13.91 -0.81
N LYS A 176 -3.09 15.16 -1.02
CA LYS A 176 -3.99 16.31 -1.18
C LYS A 176 -4.98 16.12 -2.32
N ILE A 177 -4.50 15.74 -3.50
CA ILE A 177 -5.39 15.56 -4.65
C ILE A 177 -6.36 14.37 -4.46
N GLN A 178 -5.94 13.30 -3.80
CA GLN A 178 -6.84 12.19 -3.45
C GLN A 178 -7.97 12.65 -2.54
N VAL A 179 -7.67 13.48 -1.54
CA VAL A 179 -8.68 14.10 -0.66
C VAL A 179 -9.65 14.97 -1.46
N GLU A 180 -9.14 15.82 -2.35
CA GLU A 180 -9.98 16.74 -3.13
C GLU A 180 -10.90 16.00 -4.11
N VAL A 181 -10.38 14.99 -4.81
CA VAL A 181 -11.19 14.15 -5.72
C VAL A 181 -12.29 13.42 -4.94
N ALA A 182 -11.96 12.82 -3.78
CA ALA A 182 -12.94 12.14 -2.95
C ALA A 182 -14.04 13.10 -2.45
N LYS A 183 -13.66 14.27 -1.94
CA LYS A 183 -14.60 15.31 -1.49
C LYS A 183 -15.54 15.76 -2.61
N ARG A 184 -15.05 15.92 -3.84
CA ARG A 184 -15.87 16.27 -4.99
C ARG A 184 -16.96 15.23 -5.27
N ASN A 185 -16.68 13.96 -4.97
CA ASN A 185 -17.61 12.85 -5.13
C ASN A 185 -18.44 12.56 -3.87
N ALA A 186 -18.36 13.41 -2.84
CA ALA A 186 -18.99 13.22 -1.53
C ALA A 186 -18.63 11.85 -0.88
N ILE A 187 -17.39 11.37 -1.10
CA ILE A 187 -16.88 10.12 -0.55
C ILE A 187 -16.02 10.44 0.68
N PRO A 188 -16.24 9.77 1.81
CA PRO A 188 -15.37 9.87 2.98
C PRO A 188 -13.94 9.47 2.69
N VAL A 189 -13.00 10.11 3.41
CA VAL A 189 -11.56 9.92 3.25
C VAL A 189 -10.92 9.52 4.56
N CYS A 190 -10.10 8.49 4.51
CA CYS A 190 -9.07 8.21 5.51
C CYS A 190 -7.78 8.89 5.05
N ASP A 191 -7.48 10.07 5.59
CA ASP A 191 -6.28 10.84 5.27
C ASP A 191 -5.08 10.29 6.05
N LEU A 192 -4.52 9.17 5.59
CA LEU A 192 -3.38 8.53 6.23
C LEU A 192 -2.15 9.44 6.26
N PHE A 193 -1.94 10.27 5.24
CA PHE A 193 -0.78 11.14 5.16
C PHE A 193 -0.70 12.05 6.39
N ASN A 194 -1.81 12.63 6.79
CA ASN A 194 -1.85 13.60 7.88
C ASN A 194 -2.26 12.99 9.24
N THR A 195 -2.88 11.83 9.28
CA THR A 195 -3.50 11.30 10.51
C THR A 195 -2.93 9.99 11.02
N SER A 196 -2.10 9.30 10.24
CA SER A 196 -1.54 8.01 10.65
C SER A 196 -0.59 8.08 11.86
N GLY A 197 0.06 9.21 12.08
CA GLY A 197 1.19 9.32 13.02
C GLY A 197 2.47 8.69 12.49
N ILE A 198 2.47 8.18 11.26
CA ILE A 198 3.67 7.75 10.53
C ILE A 198 4.25 9.02 9.89
N ASN A 199 5.40 9.46 10.38
CA ASN A 199 6.04 10.69 9.95
C ASN A 199 7.58 10.56 10.09
N PRO A 200 8.39 11.52 9.67
CA PRO A 200 9.85 11.41 9.74
C PRO A 200 10.42 11.13 11.12
N HIS A 201 9.72 11.50 12.20
CA HIS A 201 10.17 11.25 13.57
C HIS A 201 9.82 9.82 14.04
N THR A 202 8.76 9.24 13.52
CA THR A 202 8.29 7.89 13.86
C THR A 202 8.66 6.85 12.79
N TRP A 203 9.22 7.31 11.68
CA TRP A 203 9.62 6.47 10.55
C TRP A 203 10.43 5.26 10.98
N GLY A 204 11.27 5.47 12.00
CA GLY A 204 12.08 4.45 12.62
C GLY A 204 11.33 3.25 13.17
N VAL A 205 10.11 3.43 13.58
CA VAL A 205 9.28 2.36 14.17
C VAL A 205 8.44 1.66 13.10
N PHE A 206 7.97 2.43 12.12
CA PHE A 206 6.93 1.99 11.19
C PHE A 206 7.43 1.57 9.81
N SER A 207 8.74 1.72 9.54
CA SER A 207 9.32 1.31 8.27
C SER A 207 10.47 0.33 8.43
N PHE A 208 10.76 -0.41 7.38
CA PHE A 208 11.94 -1.27 7.35
C PHE A 208 13.26 -0.49 7.26
N GLU A 209 13.20 0.76 6.80
CA GLU A 209 14.41 1.57 6.56
C GLU A 209 15.14 1.96 7.84
N SER A 210 14.47 1.95 8.95
CA SER A 210 14.97 2.49 10.20
C SER A 210 15.62 1.49 11.13
N ASP A 211 15.73 0.26 10.69
CA ASP A 211 16.54 -0.68 11.44
C ASP A 211 18.03 -0.30 11.29
N PRO A 212 18.66 0.31 12.32
CA PRO A 212 20.03 0.75 12.22
C PRO A 212 21.01 -0.42 12.06
N VAL A 213 20.62 -1.61 12.43
CA VAL A 213 21.42 -2.84 12.32
C VAL A 213 21.50 -3.30 10.88
N ASN A 214 20.44 -3.10 10.10
CA ASN A 214 20.37 -3.50 8.70
C ASN A 214 21.30 -2.74 7.75
N LYS A 215 21.77 -1.57 8.14
CA LYS A 215 22.53 -0.68 7.24
C LYS A 215 23.84 -1.28 6.70
N SER A 216 24.35 -2.27 7.37
CA SER A 216 25.64 -2.88 7.05
C SER A 216 25.54 -4.32 6.54
N TYR A 217 24.34 -4.89 6.45
CA TYR A 217 24.17 -6.26 5.98
C TYR A 217 24.18 -6.34 4.45
N SER A 218 24.76 -7.44 3.93
CA SER A 218 24.77 -7.70 2.50
C SER A 218 23.36 -7.87 1.96
N PRO A 219 23.05 -7.36 0.76
CA PRO A 219 21.77 -7.64 0.10
C PRO A 219 21.62 -9.11 -0.31
N TYR A 220 22.70 -9.89 -0.29
CA TYR A 220 22.73 -11.27 -0.72
C TYR A 220 23.18 -12.17 0.43
N LEU A 221 22.68 -13.40 0.47
CA LEU A 221 23.21 -14.44 1.33
C LEU A 221 24.66 -14.70 0.92
N LEU A 222 25.57 -14.61 1.89
CA LEU A 222 26.99 -14.86 1.70
C LEU A 222 27.37 -16.25 2.21
N ASP A 223 28.35 -16.86 1.57
CA ASP A 223 29.03 -18.03 2.10
C ASP A 223 30.12 -17.65 3.14
N GLU A 224 30.79 -18.63 3.69
CA GLU A 224 31.85 -18.47 4.66
C GLU A 224 33.07 -17.69 4.14
N ASN A 225 33.19 -17.52 2.83
CA ASN A 225 34.23 -16.74 2.18
C ASN A 225 33.76 -15.31 1.81
N GLY A 226 32.48 -14.99 2.07
CA GLY A 226 31.89 -13.69 1.80
C GLY A 226 31.42 -13.50 0.35
N TYR A 227 31.24 -14.57 -0.41
CA TYR A 227 30.69 -14.53 -1.77
C TYR A 227 29.20 -14.79 -1.76
N PRO A 228 28.43 -14.13 -2.64
CA PRO A 228 27.01 -14.38 -2.78
C PRO A 228 26.73 -15.84 -3.18
N VAL A 229 25.90 -16.54 -2.42
CA VAL A 229 25.51 -17.94 -2.66
C VAL A 229 24.48 -18.05 -3.79
N SER A 230 23.77 -16.94 -4.08
CA SER A 230 22.83 -16.85 -5.18
C SER A 230 22.68 -15.39 -5.63
N ASP A 231 22.11 -15.21 -6.82
CA ASP A 231 21.71 -13.90 -7.34
C ASP A 231 20.43 -13.35 -6.69
N LYS A 232 19.77 -14.17 -5.85
CA LYS A 232 18.57 -13.76 -5.11
C LYS A 232 18.95 -13.02 -3.84
N ARG A 233 18.23 -11.93 -3.59
CA ARG A 233 18.40 -11.17 -2.36
C ARG A 233 17.84 -11.94 -1.18
N ILE A 234 18.53 -11.81 -0.05
CA ILE A 234 18.18 -12.49 1.20
C ILE A 234 17.11 -11.70 1.95
N ARG A 235 16.34 -12.44 2.70
CA ARG A 235 15.44 -11.94 3.74
C ARG A 235 16.03 -12.30 5.10
N TYR A 236 16.38 -11.28 5.87
CA TYR A 236 16.92 -11.47 7.20
C TYR A 236 15.81 -11.80 8.21
N VAL A 237 16.10 -12.74 9.08
CA VAL A 237 15.20 -13.17 10.16
C VAL A 237 15.90 -12.93 11.49
N LYS A 238 15.26 -12.21 12.41
CA LYS A 238 15.81 -11.92 13.74
C LYS A 238 16.13 -13.23 14.49
N GLY A 239 17.31 -13.31 15.05
CA GLY A 239 17.79 -14.48 15.76
C GLY A 239 18.50 -15.54 14.88
N GLU A 240 18.48 -15.38 13.56
CA GLU A 240 19.27 -16.21 12.65
C GLU A 240 20.64 -15.61 12.38
N SER A 241 21.63 -16.45 12.12
CA SER A 241 23.00 -16.01 11.87
C SER A 241 23.33 -16.01 10.39
N TYR A 242 24.07 -14.97 9.96
CA TYR A 242 24.43 -14.74 8.56
C TYR A 242 25.87 -14.29 8.43
N TYR A 243 26.57 -14.74 7.39
CA TYR A 243 27.90 -14.24 7.07
C TYR A 243 27.83 -12.81 6.54
N GLN A 244 28.71 -11.95 7.07
CA GLN A 244 28.80 -10.55 6.71
C GLN A 244 30.24 -10.07 6.63
N TRP A 245 30.50 -9.05 5.81
CA TRP A 245 31.77 -8.35 5.80
C TRP A 245 31.80 -7.31 6.93
N ARG A 246 32.83 -7.43 7.80
CA ARG A 246 33.15 -6.47 8.87
C ARG A 246 34.64 -6.21 8.87
N ASP A 247 35.04 -4.96 8.71
CA ASP A 247 36.45 -4.52 8.77
C ASP A 247 37.38 -5.37 7.88
N GLY A 248 36.92 -5.70 6.67
CA GLY A 248 37.67 -6.50 5.70
C GLY A 248 37.77 -7.99 6.00
N LYS A 249 36.94 -8.49 6.90
CA LYS A 249 36.84 -9.94 7.23
C LYS A 249 35.41 -10.41 7.13
N VAL A 250 35.24 -11.68 6.78
CA VAL A 250 33.93 -12.34 6.84
C VAL A 250 33.72 -12.86 8.26
N VAL A 251 32.60 -12.50 8.85
CA VAL A 251 32.17 -12.94 10.18
C VAL A 251 30.78 -13.51 10.12
N LEU A 252 30.51 -14.51 10.96
CA LEU A 252 29.15 -15.02 11.17
C LEU A 252 28.57 -14.29 12.36
N GLU A 253 27.48 -13.56 12.17
CA GLU A 253 26.82 -12.80 13.23
C GLU A 253 25.31 -13.03 13.24
N GLU A 254 24.74 -12.99 14.44
CA GLU A 254 23.30 -13.06 14.61
C GLU A 254 22.64 -11.75 14.16
N TYR A 255 21.56 -11.88 13.40
CA TYR A 255 20.78 -10.73 12.99
C TYR A 255 19.82 -10.29 14.10
N GLU A 256 20.12 -9.16 14.70
CA GLU A 256 19.32 -8.59 15.79
C GLU A 256 18.27 -7.58 15.32
N GLY A 257 18.23 -7.30 14.01
CA GLY A 257 17.31 -6.35 13.42
C GLY A 257 15.88 -6.87 13.29
N ILE A 258 15.02 -6.08 12.69
CA ILE A 258 13.61 -6.44 12.48
C ILE A 258 13.50 -7.52 11.42
N THR A 259 12.80 -8.61 11.72
CA THR A 259 12.49 -9.65 10.74
C THR A 259 11.77 -9.05 9.53
N GLN A 260 12.31 -9.27 8.35
CA GLN A 260 11.77 -8.75 7.10
C GLN A 260 10.64 -9.64 6.61
N TYR A 261 9.42 -9.15 6.67
CA TYR A 261 8.25 -9.91 6.28
C TYR A 261 8.06 -9.98 4.75
N ARG A 262 7.88 -11.19 4.27
CA ARG A 262 7.28 -11.62 2.99
C ARG A 262 7.88 -11.18 1.67
N HIS A 263 8.69 -10.16 1.58
CA HIS A 263 9.42 -9.92 0.36
C HIS A 263 10.82 -10.51 0.49
N PRO A 264 11.35 -11.18 -0.54
CA PRO A 264 12.78 -11.13 -0.72
C PRO A 264 13.05 -9.63 -0.78
N ALA A 265 13.45 -9.07 0.36
CA ALA A 265 13.57 -7.64 0.48
C ALA A 265 14.54 -7.18 -0.59
N PRO A 266 14.13 -6.38 -1.56
CA PRO A 266 15.05 -5.85 -2.51
C PRO A 266 16.07 -4.94 -1.82
N TYR A 267 15.84 -4.54 -0.56
CA TYR A 267 16.64 -3.53 0.13
C TYR A 267 16.87 -3.87 1.60
N PRO A 268 17.82 -4.74 1.92
CA PRO A 268 18.04 -5.18 3.30
C PRO A 268 18.55 -4.10 4.24
N TYR A 269 19.12 -3.02 3.76
CA TYR A 269 19.68 -1.95 4.61
C TYR A 269 19.11 -0.57 4.37
N ASN A 270 18.41 -0.33 3.28
CA ASN A 270 17.67 0.92 3.07
C ASN A 270 16.19 0.72 3.27
N GLY A 271 15.80 -0.50 3.61
CA GLY A 271 14.40 -0.87 3.63
C GLY A 271 13.76 -0.64 2.28
N ASP A 272 12.49 -0.82 2.27
CA ASP A 272 11.62 -0.37 1.20
C ASP A 272 10.90 0.85 1.76
N GLN A 273 11.14 1.99 1.16
CA GLN A 273 10.57 3.25 1.66
C GLN A 273 9.05 3.35 1.53
N VAL A 274 8.39 2.34 1.00
CA VAL A 274 6.93 2.26 0.85
C VAL A 274 6.32 1.27 1.82
N HIS A 275 6.85 0.06 1.84
CA HIS A 275 6.29 -1.01 2.65
C HIS A 275 6.69 -0.83 4.11
N LYS A 276 5.75 -1.12 4.98
CA LYS A 276 5.88 -0.89 6.41
C LYS A 276 6.39 -2.12 7.16
N SER A 277 6.88 -1.89 8.37
CA SER A 277 7.01 -2.93 9.38
C SER A 277 5.64 -3.50 9.76
N PRO A 278 5.57 -4.63 10.46
CA PRO A 278 4.30 -5.13 11.00
C PRO A 278 3.56 -4.10 11.83
N GLU A 279 4.29 -3.34 12.66
CA GLU A 279 3.75 -2.26 13.48
C GLU A 279 3.19 -1.12 12.63
N GLY A 280 3.88 -0.78 11.53
CA GLY A 280 3.40 0.22 10.58
C GLY A 280 2.11 -0.21 9.88
N TYR A 281 2.02 -1.45 9.43
CA TYR A 281 0.78 -1.97 8.86
C TYR A 281 -0.36 -2.05 9.87
N LYS A 282 -0.07 -2.46 11.10
CA LYS A 282 -1.04 -2.44 12.18
C LYS A 282 -1.56 -1.03 12.42
N ARG A 283 -0.66 -0.05 12.48
CA ARG A 283 -1.03 1.37 12.62
C ARG A 283 -1.94 1.85 11.50
N ILE A 284 -1.64 1.50 10.25
CA ILE A 284 -2.51 1.81 9.10
C ILE A 284 -3.90 1.20 9.31
N GLY A 285 -3.98 -0.06 9.72
CA GLY A 285 -5.25 -0.75 9.99
C GLY A 285 -6.06 -0.08 11.10
N GLU A 286 -5.43 0.34 12.18
CA GLU A 286 -6.07 1.07 13.29
C GLU A 286 -6.69 2.40 12.81
N VAL A 287 -5.96 3.15 11.98
CA VAL A 287 -6.43 4.43 11.44
C VAL A 287 -7.59 4.24 10.46
N ILE A 288 -7.49 3.24 9.58
CA ILE A 288 -8.57 2.90 8.65
C ILE A 288 -9.82 2.44 9.39
N ALA A 289 -9.70 1.60 10.42
CA ALA A 289 -10.83 1.19 11.25
C ALA A 289 -11.51 2.39 11.93
N GLY A 290 -10.71 3.30 12.48
CA GLY A 290 -11.21 4.57 13.04
C GLY A 290 -11.93 5.45 12.01
N ALA A 291 -11.40 5.53 10.80
CA ALA A 291 -12.03 6.27 9.70
C ALA A 291 -13.37 5.66 9.25
N ILE A 292 -13.47 4.34 9.20
CA ILE A 292 -14.73 3.63 8.89
C ILE A 292 -15.80 3.97 9.93
N ILE A 293 -15.46 3.90 11.22
CA ILE A 293 -16.37 4.25 12.31
C ILE A 293 -16.78 5.72 12.22
N SER A 294 -15.82 6.60 12.03
CA SER A 294 -16.09 8.07 11.96
C SER A 294 -16.98 8.44 10.77
N ALA A 295 -16.80 7.78 9.63
CA ALA A 295 -17.54 8.12 8.41
C ALA A 295 -18.95 7.52 8.37
N TYR A 296 -19.14 6.34 8.95
CA TYR A 296 -20.35 5.54 8.75
C TYR A 296 -21.04 5.12 10.03
N GLY A 297 -20.48 5.53 11.16
CA GLY A 297 -21.04 5.25 12.49
C GLY A 297 -20.75 3.84 12.99
N ASN A 298 -21.30 3.58 14.14
CA ASN A 298 -21.22 2.29 14.83
C ASN A 298 -22.40 1.41 14.47
#